data_8e87303efca433728d3fa7e8288a2740
#
_entry.id   8e87303efca433728d3fa7e8288a2740
#
_cell.length_a   1.000
_cell.length_b   1.000
_cell.length_c   1.000
_cell.angle_alpha   90.00
_cell.angle_beta   90.00
_cell.angle_gamma   90.00
#
_symmetry.space_group_name_H-M   'P 1'
#
loop_
_entity.id
_entity.type
_entity.pdbx_description
1 polymer ?
#
loop_
_entity_poly.entity_id
_entity_poly.type
_entity_poly.pdbx_seq_one_letter_code
_entity_poly.pdbx_strand_id
1 'polypeptide(L)'
;GDKPALLAGDFISASAFEIVLRQGNLSVALSMIQTIKKMAEGELKELEYAKSFHDNLEIYLDIIYLKTASLFEFCSSAPGHLAGLSPDEIELLGLYGRDIGMGFQIVDDIINLTPNEEDTKDAYNDIAEGKSTLPLVILFRENPEVLAKVQAVKDLLQKRQYLIGHISQDILLRSRDIARNYLVNANERLTGTRFLTGEVSRISSSILSQLEERV
;
A
#
# COMPACT_ATOMS: atom_id res chain seq x y z
N GLY A 1 21.88 -0.11 13.68
CA GLY A 1 21.09 0.51 14.76
C GLY A 1 20.23 1.66 14.24
N ASP A 2 19.22 2.07 14.95
CA ASP A 2 18.15 2.97 14.49
C ASP A 2 18.65 4.37 14.09
N LYS A 3 19.64 4.92 14.84
CA LYS A 3 20.20 6.24 14.52
C LYS A 3 20.90 6.31 13.14
N PRO A 4 21.80 5.35 12.77
CA PRO A 4 22.36 5.33 11.42
C PRO A 4 21.30 5.13 10.33
N ALA A 5 20.27 4.32 10.58
CA ALA A 5 19.20 4.10 9.61
C ALA A 5 18.39 5.40 9.36
N LEU A 6 18.04 6.14 10.44
CA LEU A 6 17.36 7.42 10.33
C LEU A 6 18.17 8.44 9.53
N LEU A 7 19.46 8.61 9.88
CA LEU A 7 20.34 9.56 9.18
C LEU A 7 20.59 9.16 7.71
N ALA A 8 20.66 7.87 7.41
CA ALA A 8 20.75 7.39 6.04
C ALA A 8 19.46 7.72 5.25
N GLY A 9 18.30 7.55 5.87
CA GLY A 9 17.01 7.94 5.29
C GLY A 9 16.93 9.43 4.99
N ASP A 10 17.35 10.29 5.93
CA ASP A 10 17.41 11.74 5.75
C ASP A 10 18.36 12.13 4.60
N PHE A 11 19.53 11.50 4.52
CA PHE A 11 20.49 11.75 3.46
C PHE A 11 19.95 11.35 2.07
N ILE A 12 19.31 10.17 1.97
CA ILE A 12 18.70 9.68 0.72
C ILE A 12 17.56 10.61 0.31
N SER A 13 16.70 11.01 1.24
CA SER A 13 15.60 11.93 0.98
C SER A 13 16.09 13.30 0.49
N ALA A 14 17.10 13.88 1.17
CA ALA A 14 17.72 15.13 0.76
C ALA A 14 18.34 15.03 -0.64
N SER A 15 19.01 13.92 -0.94
CA SER A 15 19.58 13.67 -2.28
C SER A 15 18.51 13.57 -3.36
N ALA A 16 17.39 12.91 -3.08
CA ALA A 16 16.25 12.84 -4.00
C ALA A 16 15.66 14.24 -4.26
N PHE A 17 15.49 15.05 -3.21
CA PHE A 17 15.06 16.46 -3.36
C PHE A 17 16.02 17.26 -4.23
N GLU A 18 17.33 17.12 -4.02
CA GLU A 18 18.33 17.82 -4.83
C GLU A 18 18.20 17.45 -6.31
N ILE A 19 18.04 16.16 -6.63
CA ILE A 19 17.86 15.70 -8.01
C ILE A 19 16.63 16.34 -8.65
N VAL A 20 15.49 16.33 -7.96
CA VAL A 20 14.24 16.93 -8.46
C VAL A 20 14.37 18.43 -8.64
N LEU A 21 14.96 19.16 -7.69
CA LEU A 21 15.15 20.61 -7.76
C LEU A 21 16.09 21.01 -8.91
N ARG A 22 17.12 20.20 -9.20
CA ARG A 22 18.03 20.43 -10.32
C ARG A 22 17.34 20.34 -11.69
N GLN A 23 16.16 19.70 -11.79
CA GLN A 23 15.36 19.69 -13.02
C GLN A 23 14.72 21.07 -13.32
N GLY A 24 14.70 21.99 -12.36
CA GLY A 24 14.12 23.32 -12.54
C GLY A 24 12.59 23.35 -12.68
N ASN A 25 11.90 22.24 -12.48
CA ASN A 25 10.44 22.16 -12.58
C ASN A 25 9.80 22.28 -11.19
N LEU A 26 9.28 23.49 -10.89
CA LEU A 26 8.68 23.80 -9.59
C LEU A 26 7.45 22.94 -9.31
N SER A 27 6.64 22.60 -10.32
CA SER A 27 5.44 21.77 -10.15
C SER A 27 5.79 20.38 -9.65
N VAL A 28 6.83 19.75 -10.23
CA VAL A 28 7.32 18.44 -9.78
C VAL A 28 7.88 18.51 -8.36
N ALA A 29 8.66 19.57 -8.05
CA ALA A 29 9.21 19.75 -6.71
C ALA A 29 8.11 19.93 -5.66
N LEU A 30 7.09 20.73 -5.92
CA LEU A 30 5.95 20.91 -5.02
C LEU A 30 5.14 19.62 -4.87
N SER A 31 4.90 18.88 -5.95
CA SER A 31 4.20 17.60 -5.92
C SER A 31 4.96 16.58 -5.08
N MET A 32 6.30 16.52 -5.20
CA MET A 32 7.13 15.65 -4.33
C MET A 32 6.97 15.99 -2.85
N ILE A 33 7.05 17.29 -2.50
CA ILE A 33 6.87 17.72 -1.10
C ILE A 33 5.48 17.35 -0.58
N GLN A 34 4.43 17.55 -1.38
CA GLN A 34 3.06 17.17 -1.01
C GLN A 34 2.93 15.66 -0.82
N THR A 35 3.56 14.86 -1.66
CA THR A 35 3.58 13.40 -1.54
C THR A 35 4.24 12.95 -0.24
N ILE A 36 5.40 13.52 0.11
CA ILE A 36 6.05 13.19 1.39
C ILE A 36 5.20 13.60 2.59
N LYS A 37 4.49 14.74 2.51
CA LYS A 37 3.53 15.11 3.56
C LYS A 37 2.39 14.12 3.68
N LYS A 38 1.81 13.67 2.56
CA LYS A 38 0.78 12.62 2.54
C LYS A 38 1.31 11.32 3.18
N MET A 39 2.52 10.89 2.82
CA MET A 39 3.12 9.68 3.38
C MET A 39 3.30 9.78 4.90
N ALA A 40 3.78 10.92 5.39
CA ALA A 40 3.91 11.16 6.83
C ALA A 40 2.55 11.21 7.54
N GLU A 41 1.54 11.81 6.92
CA GLU A 41 0.16 11.81 7.42
C GLU A 41 -0.42 10.39 7.49
N GLY A 42 -0.19 9.57 6.46
CA GLY A 42 -0.60 8.16 6.42
C GLY A 42 0.04 7.35 7.55
N GLU A 43 1.34 7.54 7.80
CA GLU A 43 2.06 6.89 8.91
C GLU A 43 1.50 7.32 10.27
N LEU A 44 1.28 8.62 10.48
CA LEU A 44 0.69 9.12 11.73
C LEU A 44 -0.72 8.56 11.95
N LYS A 45 -1.52 8.48 10.87
CA LYS A 45 -2.86 7.91 10.93
C LYS A 45 -2.82 6.40 11.24
N GLU A 46 -1.91 5.65 10.62
CA GLU A 46 -1.71 4.24 10.96
C GLU A 46 -1.34 4.06 12.45
N LEU A 47 -0.43 4.89 12.97
CA LEU A 47 -0.04 4.87 14.39
C LEU A 47 -1.20 5.21 15.34
N GLU A 48 -2.10 6.09 14.95
CA GLU A 48 -3.30 6.45 15.72
C GLU A 48 -4.24 5.24 15.84
N TYR A 49 -4.44 4.50 14.75
CA TYR A 49 -5.32 3.33 14.71
C TYR A 49 -4.63 2.02 15.09
N ALA A 50 -3.28 1.98 15.11
CA ALA A 50 -2.54 0.82 15.58
C ALA A 50 -2.91 0.48 17.04
N LYS A 51 -2.89 -0.82 17.36
CA LYS A 51 -3.22 -1.36 18.69
C LYS A 51 -4.72 -1.44 19.01
N SER A 52 -5.61 -0.83 18.24
CA SER A 52 -7.06 -0.82 18.51
C SER A 52 -7.88 -1.49 17.42
N PHE A 53 -7.36 -2.45 16.71
CA PHE A 53 -8.06 -3.11 15.60
C PHE A 53 -9.46 -2.54 15.31
N HIS A 54 -9.79 -2.33 14.05
CA HIS A 54 -11.07 -1.77 13.62
C HIS A 54 -11.59 -2.47 12.36
N ASP A 55 -12.87 -2.32 12.09
CA ASP A 55 -13.57 -2.85 10.92
C ASP A 55 -13.86 -1.78 9.84
N ASN A 56 -13.26 -0.58 9.98
CA ASN A 56 -13.53 0.54 9.08
C ASN A 56 -12.68 0.47 7.81
N LEU A 57 -13.33 0.11 6.70
CA LEU A 57 -12.69 0.01 5.38
C LEU A 57 -12.21 1.37 4.84
N GLU A 58 -12.93 2.46 5.12
CA GLU A 58 -12.54 3.80 4.63
C GLU A 58 -11.23 4.26 5.29
N ILE A 59 -11.08 4.02 6.59
CA ILE A 59 -9.83 4.32 7.31
C ILE A 59 -8.67 3.51 6.72
N TYR A 60 -8.87 2.20 6.49
CA TYR A 60 -7.87 1.35 5.87
C TYR A 60 -7.45 1.87 4.49
N LEU A 61 -8.41 2.13 3.60
CA LEU A 61 -8.13 2.61 2.24
C LEU A 61 -7.44 3.98 2.24
N ASP A 62 -7.79 4.86 3.16
CA ASP A 62 -7.15 6.16 3.27
C ASP A 62 -5.71 6.06 3.76
N ILE A 63 -5.44 5.19 4.74
CA ILE A 63 -4.07 4.93 5.23
C ILE A 63 -3.19 4.40 4.10
N ILE A 64 -3.61 3.37 3.36
CA ILE A 64 -2.78 2.79 2.30
C ILE A 64 -2.62 3.73 1.10
N TYR A 65 -3.63 4.57 0.81
CA TYR A 65 -3.48 5.64 -0.17
C TYR A 65 -2.41 6.63 0.26
N LEU A 66 -2.55 7.21 1.45
CA LEU A 66 -1.63 8.24 1.94
C LEU A 66 -0.21 7.70 2.07
N LYS A 67 -0.03 6.56 2.73
CA LYS A 67 1.27 5.99 3.05
C LYS A 67 2.01 5.41 1.85
N THR A 68 1.30 4.74 0.95
CA THR A 68 1.90 3.96 -0.14
C THR A 68 1.50 4.47 -1.51
N ALA A 69 0.20 4.49 -1.85
CA ALA A 69 -0.24 4.74 -3.22
C ALA A 69 0.04 6.17 -3.68
N SER A 70 0.13 7.14 -2.79
CA SER A 70 0.48 8.53 -3.11
C SER A 70 1.88 8.66 -3.73
N LEU A 71 2.83 7.81 -3.33
CA LEU A 71 4.17 7.79 -3.94
C LEU A 71 4.13 7.17 -5.34
N PHE A 72 3.35 6.12 -5.56
CA PHE A 72 3.15 5.55 -6.90
C PHE A 72 2.47 6.55 -7.84
N GLU A 73 1.46 7.28 -7.35
CA GLU A 73 0.80 8.38 -8.07
C GLU A 73 1.81 9.45 -8.51
N PHE A 74 2.66 9.89 -7.60
CA PHE A 74 3.73 10.85 -7.90
C PHE A 74 4.73 10.29 -8.92
N CYS A 75 5.25 9.09 -8.71
CA CYS A 75 6.25 8.48 -9.60
C CYS A 75 5.72 8.28 -11.02
N SER A 76 4.43 8.05 -11.19
CA SER A 76 3.80 7.88 -12.50
C SER A 76 3.50 9.22 -13.18
N SER A 77 3.11 10.26 -12.44
CA SER A 77 2.73 11.57 -12.99
C SER A 77 3.92 12.50 -13.19
N ALA A 78 4.93 12.47 -12.34
CA ALA A 78 6.07 13.39 -12.39
C ALA A 78 6.83 13.40 -13.73
N PRO A 79 7.12 12.25 -14.38
CA PRO A 79 7.71 12.25 -15.71
C PRO A 79 6.87 12.96 -16.76
N GLY A 80 5.55 12.93 -16.64
CA GLY A 80 4.62 13.65 -17.53
C GLY A 80 4.82 15.16 -17.48
N HIS A 81 5.00 15.72 -16.29
CA HIS A 81 5.31 17.14 -16.13
C HIS A 81 6.65 17.52 -16.80
N LEU A 82 7.67 16.67 -16.67
CA LEU A 82 8.99 16.90 -17.28
C LEU A 82 8.95 16.77 -18.80
N ALA A 83 8.12 15.87 -19.32
CA ALA A 83 7.93 15.66 -20.75
C ALA A 83 7.00 16.67 -21.41
N GLY A 84 6.37 17.59 -20.66
CA GLY A 84 5.43 18.57 -21.18
C GLY A 84 4.12 17.97 -21.69
N LEU A 85 3.65 16.88 -21.06
CA LEU A 85 2.36 16.27 -21.38
C LEU A 85 1.19 17.20 -21.00
N SER A 86 0.02 16.95 -21.59
CA SER A 86 -1.19 17.68 -21.22
C SER A 86 -1.61 17.38 -19.77
N PRO A 87 -2.36 18.27 -19.11
CA PRO A 87 -2.87 18.04 -17.77
C PRO A 87 -3.66 16.73 -17.65
N ASP A 88 -4.48 16.41 -18.65
CA ASP A 88 -5.30 15.19 -18.67
C ASP A 88 -4.42 13.92 -18.75
N GLU A 89 -3.35 13.95 -19.54
CA GLU A 89 -2.38 12.85 -19.63
C GLU A 89 -1.63 12.66 -18.31
N ILE A 90 -1.26 13.75 -17.64
CA ILE A 90 -0.57 13.71 -16.34
C ILE A 90 -1.50 13.15 -15.26
N GLU A 91 -2.76 13.59 -15.23
CA GLU A 91 -3.77 13.06 -14.32
C GLU A 91 -4.01 11.57 -14.56
N LEU A 92 -4.14 11.16 -15.82
CA LEU A 92 -4.31 9.76 -16.20
C LEU A 92 -3.16 8.88 -15.69
N LEU A 93 -1.91 9.34 -15.86
CA LEU A 93 -0.74 8.65 -15.35
C LEU A 93 -0.74 8.60 -13.81
N GLY A 94 -1.16 9.67 -13.16
CA GLY A 94 -1.32 9.72 -11.70
C GLY A 94 -2.33 8.68 -11.20
N LEU A 95 -3.51 8.63 -11.83
CA LEU A 95 -4.55 7.64 -11.48
C LEU A 95 -4.09 6.19 -11.73
N TYR A 96 -3.32 5.96 -12.79
CA TYR A 96 -2.67 4.66 -13.02
C TYR A 96 -1.76 4.30 -11.85
N GLY A 97 -0.83 5.19 -11.49
CA GLY A 97 0.09 4.95 -10.38
C GLY A 97 -0.63 4.71 -9.05
N ARG A 98 -1.67 5.50 -8.77
CA ARG A 98 -2.51 5.32 -7.59
C ARG A 98 -3.11 3.91 -7.51
N ASP A 99 -3.73 3.44 -8.59
CA ASP A 99 -4.35 2.11 -8.62
C ASP A 99 -3.30 1.00 -8.47
N ILE A 100 -2.11 1.14 -9.09
CA ILE A 100 -0.98 0.22 -8.86
C ILE A 100 -0.58 0.21 -7.39
N GLY A 101 -0.42 1.36 -6.76
CA GLY A 101 0.00 1.47 -5.36
C GLY A 101 -1.03 0.90 -4.37
N MET A 102 -2.32 1.10 -4.63
CA MET A 102 -3.40 0.49 -3.85
C MET A 102 -3.37 -1.04 -3.94
N GLY A 103 -3.31 -1.56 -5.17
CA GLY A 103 -3.22 -3.01 -5.41
C GLY A 103 -1.95 -3.62 -4.80
N PHE A 104 -0.81 -2.94 -4.93
CA PHE A 104 0.46 -3.36 -4.34
C PHE A 104 0.36 -3.51 -2.82
N GLN A 105 -0.18 -2.50 -2.12
CA GLN A 105 -0.28 -2.56 -0.66
C GLN A 105 -1.22 -3.69 -0.19
N ILE A 106 -2.36 -3.88 -0.88
CA ILE A 106 -3.28 -4.98 -0.53
C ILE A 106 -2.59 -6.35 -0.72
N VAL A 107 -1.77 -6.51 -1.78
CA VAL A 107 -0.98 -7.73 -1.99
C VAL A 107 0.02 -7.94 -0.85
N ASP A 108 0.73 -6.90 -0.44
CA ASP A 108 1.67 -6.93 0.68
C ASP A 108 1.00 -7.36 2.00
N ASP A 109 -0.16 -6.80 2.29
CA ASP A 109 -0.99 -7.16 3.46
C ASP A 109 -1.39 -8.64 3.47
N ILE A 110 -1.74 -9.20 2.30
CA ILE A 110 -2.08 -10.62 2.16
C ILE A 110 -0.83 -11.49 2.39
N ILE A 111 0.30 -11.10 1.80
CA ILE A 111 1.58 -11.81 1.95
C ILE A 111 1.99 -11.87 3.42
N ASN A 112 1.83 -10.79 4.17
CA ASN A 112 2.12 -10.75 5.59
C ASN A 112 1.31 -11.78 6.40
N LEU A 113 0.09 -12.10 5.98
CA LEU A 113 -0.81 -13.06 6.61
C LEU A 113 -0.68 -14.51 6.08
N THR A 114 0.05 -14.70 4.96
CA THR A 114 0.24 -16.00 4.30
C THR A 114 1.72 -16.32 4.10
N PRO A 115 2.53 -16.36 5.18
CA PRO A 115 3.97 -16.55 5.04
C PRO A 115 4.32 -17.92 4.48
N ASN A 116 5.33 -17.96 3.61
CA ASN A 116 6.00 -19.18 3.18
C ASN A 116 7.04 -19.62 4.22
N GLU A 117 7.63 -20.81 4.04
CA GLU A 117 8.69 -21.34 4.92
C GLU A 117 9.91 -20.42 5.04
N GLU A 118 10.17 -19.59 4.02
CA GLU A 118 11.30 -18.64 3.96
C GLU A 118 11.01 -17.31 4.69
N ASP A 119 9.73 -16.95 4.88
CA ASP A 119 9.28 -15.65 5.40
C ASP A 119 9.23 -15.58 6.95
N THR A 120 10.02 -16.37 7.65
CA THR A 120 9.86 -16.59 9.10
C THR A 120 10.07 -15.36 9.98
N LYS A 121 10.75 -14.31 9.52
CA LYS A 121 11.11 -13.13 10.35
C LYS A 121 10.00 -12.09 10.39
N ASP A 122 9.30 -11.87 9.29
CA ASP A 122 8.33 -10.79 9.14
C ASP A 122 6.87 -11.27 9.11
N ALA A 123 6.68 -12.58 9.28
CA ALA A 123 5.36 -13.21 9.29
C ALA A 123 4.47 -12.64 10.41
N TYR A 124 3.28 -12.17 10.01
CA TYR A 124 2.26 -11.65 10.92
C TYR A 124 2.68 -10.39 11.71
N ASN A 125 3.65 -9.62 11.22
CA ASN A 125 4.09 -8.39 11.88
C ASN A 125 2.94 -7.39 12.01
N ASP A 126 2.07 -7.27 11.00
CA ASP A 126 0.92 -6.36 11.04
C ASP A 126 -0.03 -6.68 12.19
N ILE A 127 -0.25 -7.98 12.48
CA ILE A 127 -1.03 -8.38 13.66
C ILE A 127 -0.30 -7.98 14.95
N ALA A 128 1.01 -8.16 15.02
CA ALA A 128 1.80 -7.80 16.20
C ALA A 128 1.80 -6.28 16.45
N GLU A 129 1.79 -5.48 15.39
CA GLU A 129 1.68 -4.03 15.43
C GLU A 129 0.24 -3.53 15.66
N GLY A 130 -0.75 -4.41 15.54
CA GLY A 130 -2.17 -4.09 15.74
C GLY A 130 -2.82 -3.39 14.55
N LYS A 131 -2.27 -3.60 13.34
CA LYS A 131 -2.79 -3.03 12.10
C LYS A 131 -4.01 -3.80 11.63
N SER A 132 -5.03 -3.07 11.17
CA SER A 132 -6.22 -3.63 10.53
C SER A 132 -6.03 -3.67 9.02
N THR A 133 -5.30 -4.68 8.53
CA THR A 133 -5.11 -4.93 7.09
C THR A 133 -6.42 -5.36 6.41
N LEU A 134 -6.50 -5.31 5.09
CA LEU A 134 -7.75 -5.62 4.38
C LEU A 134 -8.39 -6.94 4.78
N PRO A 135 -7.65 -8.07 4.86
CA PRO A 135 -8.25 -9.33 5.30
C PRO A 135 -8.83 -9.26 6.72
N LEU A 136 -8.17 -8.52 7.62
CA LEU A 136 -8.66 -8.35 8.99
C LEU A 136 -9.88 -7.43 9.05
N VAL A 137 -9.92 -6.36 8.26
CA VAL A 137 -11.10 -5.49 8.15
C VAL A 137 -12.32 -6.28 7.64
N ILE A 138 -12.14 -7.14 6.64
CA ILE A 138 -13.20 -8.02 6.13
C ILE A 138 -13.66 -8.98 7.24
N LEU A 139 -12.73 -9.65 7.91
CA LEU A 139 -13.01 -10.55 9.03
C LEU A 139 -13.84 -9.87 10.12
N PHE A 140 -13.45 -8.69 10.55
CA PHE A 140 -14.08 -7.95 11.64
C PHE A 140 -15.47 -7.43 11.29
N ARG A 141 -15.69 -7.00 10.04
CA ARG A 141 -17.00 -6.58 9.56
C ARG A 141 -18.01 -7.70 9.56
N GLU A 142 -17.58 -8.92 9.25
CA GLU A 142 -18.44 -10.09 9.20
C GLU A 142 -18.60 -10.74 10.57
N ASN A 143 -17.63 -10.56 11.45
CA ASN A 143 -17.59 -11.20 12.77
C ASN A 143 -17.23 -10.16 13.86
N PRO A 144 -18.17 -9.29 14.25
CA PRO A 144 -17.92 -8.27 15.28
C PRO A 144 -17.48 -8.84 16.63
N GLU A 145 -17.87 -10.08 16.94
CA GLU A 145 -17.44 -10.80 18.15
C GLU A 145 -15.95 -11.13 18.13
N VAL A 146 -15.36 -11.39 16.96
CA VAL A 146 -13.91 -11.59 16.78
C VAL A 146 -13.17 -10.30 17.11
N LEU A 147 -13.66 -9.16 16.58
CA LEU A 147 -13.11 -7.84 16.89
C LEU A 147 -13.16 -7.54 18.38
N ALA A 148 -14.32 -7.69 19.01
CA ALA A 148 -14.49 -7.43 20.43
C ALA A 148 -13.54 -8.29 21.29
N LYS A 149 -13.39 -9.57 20.95
CA LYS A 149 -12.50 -10.48 21.65
C LYS A 149 -11.03 -10.09 21.49
N VAL A 150 -10.58 -9.76 20.28
CA VAL A 150 -9.20 -9.34 20.01
C VAL A 150 -8.86 -8.03 20.72
N GLN A 151 -9.79 -7.08 20.78
CA GLN A 151 -9.61 -5.84 21.52
C GLN A 151 -9.46 -6.07 23.03
N ALA A 152 -10.16 -7.07 23.58
CA ALA A 152 -10.10 -7.42 25.00
C ALA A 152 -8.84 -8.20 25.40
N VAL A 153 -8.23 -8.96 24.50
CA VAL A 153 -7.01 -9.73 24.75
C VAL A 153 -5.81 -8.79 24.84
N LYS A 154 -5.00 -8.90 25.90
CA LYS A 154 -3.78 -8.07 26.07
C LYS A 154 -2.52 -8.74 25.53
N ASP A 155 -2.47 -10.05 25.55
CA ASP A 155 -1.31 -10.82 25.12
C ASP A 155 -1.24 -10.90 23.59
N LEU A 156 -0.12 -10.46 23.02
CA LEU A 156 0.08 -10.38 21.56
C LEU A 156 0.13 -11.75 20.90
N LEU A 157 0.70 -12.76 21.57
CA LEU A 157 0.76 -14.13 21.03
C LEU A 157 -0.63 -14.75 20.96
N GLN A 158 -1.44 -14.53 22.01
CA GLN A 158 -2.83 -15.00 22.02
C GLN A 158 -3.66 -14.28 20.94
N LYS A 159 -3.50 -12.96 20.78
CA LYS A 159 -4.15 -12.23 19.69
C LYS A 159 -3.81 -12.82 18.32
N ARG A 160 -2.52 -13.01 18.07
CA ARG A 160 -2.01 -13.55 16.80
C ARG A 160 -2.60 -14.94 16.53
N GLN A 161 -2.49 -15.87 17.49
CA GLN A 161 -3.03 -17.24 17.34
C GLN A 161 -4.54 -17.23 17.11
N TYR A 162 -5.25 -16.37 17.82
CA TYR A 162 -6.69 -16.24 17.68
C TYR A 162 -7.07 -15.72 16.29
N LEU A 163 -6.43 -14.67 15.79
CA LEU A 163 -6.71 -14.11 14.47
C LEU A 163 -6.35 -15.06 13.34
N ILE A 164 -5.18 -15.70 13.38
CA ILE A 164 -4.77 -16.67 12.36
C ILE A 164 -5.82 -17.80 12.24
N GLY A 165 -6.38 -18.27 13.34
CA GLY A 165 -7.41 -19.31 13.35
C GLY A 165 -8.77 -18.89 12.77
N HIS A 166 -8.99 -17.57 12.54
CA HIS A 166 -10.26 -17.05 11.99
C HIS A 166 -10.11 -16.51 10.56
N ILE A 167 -8.88 -16.31 10.05
CA ILE A 167 -8.66 -15.91 8.67
C ILE A 167 -8.92 -17.12 7.77
N SER A 168 -10.05 -17.11 7.07
CA SER A 168 -10.43 -18.17 6.15
C SER A 168 -9.81 -17.92 4.75
N GLN A 169 -9.71 -19.00 3.97
CA GLN A 169 -9.31 -18.92 2.56
C GLN A 169 -10.24 -17.97 1.76
N ASP A 170 -11.54 -17.95 2.07
CA ASP A 170 -12.50 -17.06 1.42
C ASP A 170 -12.17 -15.57 1.64
N ILE A 171 -11.78 -15.18 2.85
CA ILE A 171 -11.35 -13.82 3.17
C ILE A 171 -10.12 -13.43 2.35
N LEU A 172 -9.14 -14.33 2.25
CA LEU A 172 -7.92 -14.08 1.46
C LEU A 172 -8.23 -13.96 -0.03
N LEU A 173 -9.08 -14.84 -0.57
CA LEU A 173 -9.51 -14.78 -1.97
C LEU A 173 -10.24 -13.47 -2.29
N ARG A 174 -11.14 -13.02 -1.44
CA ARG A 174 -11.84 -11.74 -1.63
C ARG A 174 -10.89 -10.55 -1.53
N SER A 175 -9.93 -10.59 -0.63
CA SER A 175 -8.88 -9.56 -0.54
C SER A 175 -8.04 -9.53 -1.80
N ARG A 176 -7.66 -10.69 -2.34
CA ARG A 176 -6.95 -10.84 -3.62
C ARG A 176 -7.76 -10.27 -4.79
N ASP A 177 -9.06 -10.55 -4.84
CA ASP A 177 -9.93 -10.04 -5.90
C ASP A 177 -10.04 -8.51 -5.86
N ILE A 178 -10.05 -7.91 -4.66
CA ILE A 178 -10.01 -6.45 -4.51
C ILE A 178 -8.67 -5.88 -5.02
N ALA A 179 -7.53 -6.49 -4.65
CA ALA A 179 -6.22 -6.10 -5.17
C ALA A 179 -6.17 -6.21 -6.70
N ARG A 180 -6.66 -7.33 -7.25
CA ARG A 180 -6.74 -7.57 -8.68
C ARG A 180 -7.55 -6.49 -9.40
N ASN A 181 -8.70 -6.08 -8.84
CA ASN A 181 -9.52 -5.04 -9.43
C ASN A 181 -8.77 -3.71 -9.56
N TYR A 182 -8.01 -3.29 -8.52
CA TYR A 182 -7.16 -2.11 -8.62
C TYR A 182 -6.13 -2.25 -9.74
N LEU A 183 -5.44 -3.38 -9.83
CA LEU A 183 -4.37 -3.62 -10.80
C LEU A 183 -4.91 -3.77 -12.24
N VAL A 184 -6.09 -4.33 -12.42
CA VAL A 184 -6.78 -4.38 -13.72
C VAL A 184 -7.22 -2.98 -14.14
N ASN A 185 -7.87 -2.23 -13.23
CA ASN A 185 -8.30 -0.86 -13.47
C ASN A 185 -7.13 0.05 -13.88
N ALA A 186 -5.96 -0.12 -13.25
CA ALA A 186 -4.76 0.61 -13.64
C ALA A 186 -4.43 0.42 -15.13
N ASN A 187 -4.39 -0.81 -15.60
CA ASN A 187 -4.12 -1.11 -17.03
C ASN A 187 -5.24 -0.61 -17.93
N GLU A 188 -6.52 -0.76 -17.52
CA GLU A 188 -7.67 -0.31 -18.29
C GLU A 188 -7.65 1.22 -18.51
N ARG A 189 -7.20 2.01 -17.51
CA ARG A 189 -7.04 3.45 -17.64
C ARG A 189 -6.12 3.83 -18.81
N LEU A 190 -5.07 3.05 -19.04
CA LEU A 190 -4.11 3.31 -20.12
C LEU A 190 -4.49 2.66 -21.45
N THR A 191 -5.56 1.85 -21.51
CA THR A 191 -6.00 1.18 -22.72
C THR A 191 -6.34 2.20 -23.83
N GLY A 192 -5.80 1.97 -25.03
CA GLY A 192 -5.97 2.87 -26.16
C GLY A 192 -5.05 4.11 -26.12
N THR A 193 -4.20 4.27 -25.13
CA THR A 193 -3.20 5.33 -25.05
C THR A 193 -1.83 4.86 -25.50
N ARG A 194 -0.92 5.81 -25.81
CA ARG A 194 0.48 5.53 -26.09
C ARG A 194 1.29 5.05 -24.86
N PHE A 195 0.72 5.16 -23.66
CA PHE A 195 1.41 4.86 -22.40
C PHE A 195 1.30 3.38 -22.03
N LEU A 196 0.33 2.64 -22.54
CA LEU A 196 0.20 1.21 -22.28
C LEU A 196 1.19 0.43 -23.15
N THR A 197 2.38 0.21 -22.61
CA THR A 197 3.40 -0.67 -23.23
C THR A 197 3.34 -2.06 -22.61
N GLY A 198 3.98 -3.05 -23.26
CA GLY A 198 4.10 -4.40 -22.69
C GLY A 198 4.88 -4.44 -21.37
N GLU A 199 5.74 -3.47 -21.11
CA GLU A 199 6.47 -3.34 -19.85
C GLU A 199 5.58 -2.79 -18.74
N VAL A 200 4.79 -1.76 -19.05
CA VAL A 200 3.84 -1.15 -18.11
C VAL A 200 2.76 -2.17 -17.70
N SER A 201 2.19 -2.91 -18.66
CA SER A 201 1.16 -3.93 -18.36
C SER A 201 1.70 -5.09 -17.52
N ARG A 202 2.99 -5.42 -17.62
CA ARG A 202 3.63 -6.47 -16.79
C ARG A 202 3.75 -6.11 -15.32
N ILE A 203 3.73 -4.82 -14.96
CA ILE A 203 3.81 -4.41 -13.55
C ILE A 203 2.66 -5.03 -12.74
N SER A 204 1.43 -4.90 -13.21
CA SER A 204 0.25 -5.48 -12.55
C SER A 204 0.34 -7.00 -12.44
N SER A 205 0.77 -7.68 -13.50
CA SER A 205 0.93 -9.14 -13.51
C SER A 205 2.02 -9.58 -12.54
N SER A 206 3.13 -8.86 -12.47
CA SER A 206 4.24 -9.16 -11.56
C SER A 206 3.85 -8.98 -10.09
N ILE A 207 3.00 -8.00 -9.78
CA ILE A 207 2.48 -7.81 -8.41
C ILE A 207 1.55 -8.98 -8.06
N LEU A 208 0.60 -9.35 -8.96
CA LEU A 208 -0.35 -10.44 -8.69
C LEU A 208 0.31 -11.81 -8.59
N SER A 209 1.37 -12.07 -9.37
CA SER A 209 2.07 -13.36 -9.34
C SER A 209 2.67 -13.70 -7.97
N GLN A 210 2.91 -12.69 -7.13
CA GLN A 210 3.38 -12.91 -5.75
C GLN A 210 2.36 -13.65 -4.87
N LEU A 211 1.08 -13.67 -5.27
CA LEU A 211 0.00 -14.36 -4.55
C LEU A 211 -0.31 -15.76 -5.10
N GLU A 212 0.17 -16.14 -6.30
CA GLU A 212 -0.23 -17.38 -6.98
C GLU A 212 0.10 -18.65 -6.18
N GLU A 213 1.14 -18.60 -5.35
CA GLU A 213 1.55 -19.72 -4.49
C GLU A 213 1.01 -19.63 -3.05
N ARG A 214 0.26 -18.58 -2.71
CA ARG A 214 -0.12 -18.24 -1.33
C ARG A 214 -1.62 -18.27 -1.08
N VAL A 215 -2.41 -18.02 -2.11
CA VAL A 215 -3.88 -17.86 -2.00
C VAL A 215 -4.62 -18.52 -3.16
#